data_3142ca5284665ad31198938deeadb7aa
#
_entry.id   3142ca5284665ad31198938deeadb7aa
#
_cell.length_a   1.000
_cell.length_b   1.000
_cell.length_c   1.000
_cell.angle_alpha   90.00
_cell.angle_beta   90.00
_cell.angle_gamma   90.00
#
_symmetry.space_group_name_H-M   'P 1'
#
loop_
_entity.id
_entity.type
_entity.pdbx_description
1 polymer ?
#
loop_
_entity_poly.entity_id
_entity_poly.type
_entity_poly.pdbx_seq_one_letter_code
_entity_poly.pdbx_strand_id
1 'polypeptide(L)'
;VVKRDLFSRIWHMNRAMPDIADDKQHIAYLRSISKTNKPVDSSADIPLHDLEVVVVDLETTGFYPDHGDAIISMGAVAMRGEHLLLGDSFYTLVNPSRAIPPHIRSLTGITDDMVADAPPLLEALSRFFQFVGDRPLVAHHSRHEREFLRSGLWKTSRRPFTHRMLDTMLLIRLLSNPIGNGSLDALCAAHDIPISRRHHAYCDAVAAGTLWAKYLVKAQSQGFTNLRQVYEAVR
;
A
#
# COMPACT_ATOMS: atom_id res chain seq x y z
N VAL A 1 -8.61 -21.65 18.23
CA VAL A 1 -9.73 -20.75 18.60
C VAL A 1 -9.36 -19.27 18.35
N VAL A 2 -8.07 -18.90 18.38
CA VAL A 2 -7.61 -17.49 18.25
C VAL A 2 -7.65 -16.96 16.80
N LYS A 3 -7.71 -17.81 15.78
CA LYS A 3 -7.62 -17.41 14.35
C LYS A 3 -8.91 -16.77 13.78
N ARG A 4 -10.08 -16.94 14.39
CA ARG A 4 -11.35 -16.37 13.89
C ARG A 4 -11.58 -14.90 14.31
N ASP A 5 -10.95 -14.46 15.38
CA ASP A 5 -11.26 -13.17 16.00
C ASP A 5 -10.52 -11.98 15.35
N LEU A 6 -9.35 -12.21 14.73
CA LEU A 6 -8.59 -11.17 14.06
C LEU A 6 -9.28 -10.70 12.76
N PHE A 7 -9.93 -11.62 12.03
CA PHE A 7 -10.63 -11.31 10.79
C PHE A 7 -11.92 -10.52 11.01
N SER A 8 -12.67 -10.83 12.06
CA SER A 8 -13.88 -10.07 12.41
C SER A 8 -13.54 -8.64 12.84
N ARG A 9 -12.40 -8.44 13.49
CA ARG A 9 -11.92 -7.11 13.91
C ARG A 9 -11.45 -6.26 12.74
N ILE A 10 -10.74 -6.83 11.76
CA ILE A 10 -10.28 -6.11 10.55
C ILE A 10 -11.48 -5.65 9.71
N TRP A 11 -12.54 -6.48 9.63
CA TRP A 11 -13.77 -6.12 8.90
C TRP A 11 -14.52 -4.94 9.53
N HIS A 12 -14.44 -4.74 10.84
CA HIS A 12 -15.10 -3.64 11.56
C HIS A 12 -14.24 -2.39 11.75
N MET A 13 -12.96 -2.42 11.37
CA MET A 13 -12.03 -1.29 11.53
C MET A 13 -12.12 -0.24 10.42
N ASN A 14 -12.97 -0.41 9.43
CA ASN A 14 -13.27 0.68 8.50
C ASN A 14 -13.97 1.79 9.29
N ARG A 15 -13.21 2.84 9.67
CA ARG A 15 -13.77 4.11 10.14
C ARG A 15 -14.92 4.46 9.20
N ALA A 16 -16.09 4.80 9.73
CA ALA A 16 -17.26 5.18 8.95
C ALA A 16 -16.87 6.30 7.95
N MET A 17 -16.46 5.89 6.77
CA MET A 17 -16.24 6.82 5.66
C MET A 17 -17.59 7.25 5.14
N PRO A 18 -17.77 8.51 4.74
CA PRO A 18 -19.03 8.95 4.16
C PRO A 18 -19.39 8.03 2.99
N ASP A 19 -20.60 7.53 3.04
CA ASP A 19 -21.15 6.64 2.02
C ASP A 19 -21.26 7.44 0.72
N ILE A 20 -20.34 7.21 -0.22
CA ILE A 20 -20.42 7.79 -1.55
C ILE A 20 -21.37 6.90 -2.34
N ALA A 21 -22.60 7.34 -2.52
CA ALA A 21 -23.69 6.53 -3.02
C ALA A 21 -23.77 6.39 -4.56
N ASP A 22 -22.89 7.06 -5.32
CA ASP A 22 -22.97 7.10 -6.80
C ASP A 22 -21.59 7.13 -7.46
N ASP A 23 -21.43 6.40 -8.57
CA ASP A 23 -20.22 6.37 -9.41
C ASP A 23 -19.76 7.77 -9.82
N LYS A 24 -20.66 8.71 -10.04
CA LYS A 24 -20.32 10.10 -10.36
C LYS A 24 -19.58 10.80 -9.22
N GLN A 25 -19.98 10.52 -7.99
CA GLN A 25 -19.33 11.08 -6.80
C GLN A 25 -17.93 10.46 -6.61
N HIS A 26 -17.78 9.15 -6.81
CA HIS A 26 -16.48 8.48 -6.79
C HIS A 26 -15.53 9.07 -7.84
N ILE A 27 -16.01 9.22 -9.09
CA ILE A 27 -15.24 9.85 -10.17
C ILE A 27 -14.89 11.30 -9.83
N ALA A 28 -15.84 12.08 -9.33
CA ALA A 28 -15.61 13.48 -8.94
C ALA A 28 -14.54 13.58 -7.84
N TYR A 29 -14.62 12.72 -6.83
CA TYR A 29 -13.64 12.64 -5.77
C TYR A 29 -12.24 12.29 -6.30
N LEU A 30 -12.09 11.21 -7.05
CA LEU A 30 -10.80 10.83 -7.64
C LEU A 30 -10.23 11.91 -8.56
N ARG A 31 -11.09 12.69 -9.22
CA ARG A 31 -10.69 13.86 -10.02
C ARG A 31 -10.25 15.06 -9.17
N SER A 32 -10.77 15.21 -7.97
CA SER A 32 -10.37 16.29 -7.07
C SER A 32 -8.99 16.07 -6.47
N ILE A 33 -8.67 14.85 -6.05
CA ILE A 33 -7.38 14.48 -5.43
C ILE A 33 -6.19 14.89 -6.33
N SER A 34 -6.29 14.64 -7.64
CA SER A 34 -5.20 14.96 -8.56
C SER A 34 -4.95 16.47 -8.74
N LYS A 35 -5.86 17.32 -8.26
CA LYS A 35 -5.71 18.79 -8.30
C LYS A 35 -5.07 19.35 -7.03
N THR A 36 -5.22 18.66 -5.91
CA THR A 36 -4.76 19.12 -4.59
C THR A 36 -3.39 18.60 -4.21
N ASN A 37 -2.87 17.59 -4.92
CA ASN A 37 -1.53 17.08 -4.65
C ASN A 37 -0.50 18.18 -4.84
N LYS A 38 0.00 18.69 -3.70
CA LYS A 38 1.10 19.65 -3.64
C LYS A 38 2.32 19.07 -4.37
N PRO A 39 3.21 19.92 -4.90
CA PRO A 39 4.45 19.46 -5.51
C PRO A 39 5.16 18.47 -4.59
N VAL A 40 5.73 17.43 -5.17
CA VAL A 40 6.45 16.28 -4.58
C VAL A 40 7.46 16.67 -3.47
N ASP A 41 7.75 17.94 -3.30
CA ASP A 41 8.89 18.44 -2.51
C ASP A 41 8.58 18.71 -1.03
N SER A 42 7.31 18.97 -0.66
CA SER A 42 7.01 19.39 0.72
C SER A 42 7.20 18.29 1.77
N SER A 43 7.04 17.02 1.41
CA SER A 43 7.25 15.90 2.35
C SER A 43 8.71 15.45 2.46
N ALA A 44 9.58 15.88 1.52
CA ALA A 44 10.99 15.49 1.53
C ALA A 44 11.78 16.14 2.67
N ASP A 45 11.35 17.30 3.15
CA ASP A 45 12.01 18.07 4.20
C ASP A 45 11.41 17.81 5.59
N ILE A 46 10.32 17.06 5.68
CA ILE A 46 9.74 16.66 6.97
C ILE A 46 10.74 15.78 7.72
N PRO A 47 10.99 16.05 9.02
CA PRO A 47 11.83 15.17 9.84
C PRO A 47 11.34 13.73 9.79
N LEU A 48 12.28 12.75 9.68
CA LEU A 48 11.89 11.34 9.52
C LEU A 48 10.97 10.83 10.63
N HIS A 49 11.14 11.32 11.86
CA HIS A 49 10.29 10.95 12.99
C HIS A 49 8.86 11.52 12.95
N ASP A 50 8.65 12.58 12.17
CA ASP A 50 7.34 13.21 11.95
C ASP A 50 6.72 12.84 10.60
N LEU A 51 7.45 12.13 9.75
CA LEU A 51 7.00 11.77 8.42
C LEU A 51 5.77 10.84 8.50
N GLU A 52 4.63 11.34 8.04
CA GLU A 52 3.42 10.52 7.89
C GLU A 52 3.38 9.88 6.52
N VAL A 53 3.18 8.56 6.48
CA VAL A 53 3.06 7.76 5.25
C VAL A 53 1.94 6.72 5.38
N VAL A 54 1.52 6.17 4.26
CA VAL A 54 0.65 4.99 4.22
C VAL A 54 1.40 3.87 3.51
N VAL A 55 1.62 2.77 4.22
CA VAL A 55 2.20 1.57 3.63
C VAL A 55 1.10 0.76 2.97
N VAL A 56 1.31 0.37 1.72
CA VAL A 56 0.32 -0.33 0.90
C VAL A 56 0.90 -1.60 0.30
N ASP A 57 0.04 -2.60 0.17
CA ASP A 57 0.27 -3.80 -0.61
C ASP A 57 -1.01 -4.19 -1.34
N LEU A 58 -0.87 -4.79 -2.52
CA LEU A 58 -1.98 -5.19 -3.39
C LEU A 58 -1.87 -6.67 -3.74
N GLU A 59 -3.01 -7.38 -3.70
CA GLU A 59 -3.12 -8.67 -4.37
C GLU A 59 -3.81 -8.48 -5.73
N THR A 60 -3.31 -9.19 -6.74
CA THR A 60 -3.70 -8.98 -8.14
C THR A 60 -3.87 -10.30 -8.87
N THR A 61 -4.56 -10.30 -10.02
CA THR A 61 -4.71 -11.51 -10.85
C THR A 61 -3.46 -11.87 -11.66
N GLY A 62 -2.42 -11.02 -11.62
CA GLY A 62 -1.16 -11.19 -12.34
C GLY A 62 -0.32 -9.92 -12.25
N PHE A 63 0.63 -9.72 -13.16
CA PHE A 63 1.64 -8.66 -13.09
C PHE A 63 1.43 -7.52 -14.11
N TYR A 64 0.47 -7.65 -15.03
CA TYR A 64 0.36 -6.80 -16.23
C TYR A 64 -0.99 -6.08 -16.26
N PRO A 65 -1.15 -4.95 -15.51
CA PRO A 65 -2.43 -4.23 -15.43
C PRO A 65 -2.88 -3.68 -16.79
N ASP A 66 -1.96 -3.34 -17.68
CA ASP A 66 -2.28 -2.85 -19.02
C ASP A 66 -2.68 -4.00 -19.98
N HIS A 67 -2.42 -5.28 -19.61
CA HIS A 67 -2.87 -6.47 -20.33
C HIS A 67 -4.09 -7.15 -19.67
N GLY A 68 -4.77 -6.44 -18.79
CA GLY A 68 -6.03 -6.87 -18.22
C GLY A 68 -5.95 -7.50 -16.84
N ASP A 69 -4.76 -7.60 -16.23
CA ASP A 69 -4.70 -8.00 -14.83
C ASP A 69 -5.32 -6.94 -13.93
N ALA A 70 -5.94 -7.41 -12.86
CA ALA A 70 -6.79 -6.60 -12.00
C ALA A 70 -6.44 -6.78 -10.51
N ILE A 71 -6.71 -5.75 -9.73
CA ILE A 71 -6.61 -5.79 -8.27
C ILE A 71 -7.74 -6.66 -7.72
N ILE A 72 -7.43 -7.54 -6.77
CA ILE A 72 -8.39 -8.41 -6.06
C ILE A 72 -8.44 -8.12 -4.56
N SER A 73 -7.39 -7.51 -3.99
CA SER A 73 -7.48 -6.90 -2.66
C SER A 73 -6.49 -5.75 -2.50
N MET A 74 -6.81 -4.84 -1.57
CA MET A 74 -5.98 -3.70 -1.20
C MET A 74 -5.83 -3.69 0.32
N GLY A 75 -4.59 -3.63 0.81
CA GLY A 75 -4.27 -3.51 2.22
C GLY A 75 -3.37 -2.32 2.49
N ALA A 76 -3.64 -1.56 3.55
CA ALA A 76 -2.79 -0.44 3.90
C ALA A 76 -2.82 -0.16 5.41
N VAL A 77 -1.74 0.45 5.90
CA VAL A 77 -1.61 0.89 7.29
C VAL A 77 -0.91 2.24 7.33
N ALA A 78 -1.42 3.15 8.15
CA ALA A 78 -0.80 4.44 8.36
C ALA A 78 0.42 4.30 9.29
N MET A 79 1.41 5.17 9.07
CA MET A 79 2.59 5.30 9.92
C MET A 79 2.92 6.76 10.18
N ARG A 80 3.51 7.01 11.36
CA ARG A 80 4.20 8.27 11.68
C ARG A 80 5.60 7.95 12.18
N GLY A 81 6.62 8.41 11.47
CA GLY A 81 7.99 8.01 11.72
C GLY A 81 8.14 6.49 11.70
N GLU A 82 8.72 5.92 12.75
CA GLU A 82 8.88 4.48 12.94
C GLU A 82 7.65 3.75 13.52
N HIS A 83 6.56 4.46 13.81
CA HIS A 83 5.38 3.91 14.48
C HIS A 83 4.28 3.54 13.50
N LEU A 84 3.92 2.25 13.44
CA LEU A 84 2.72 1.80 12.75
C LEU A 84 1.48 2.14 13.56
N LEU A 85 0.50 2.76 12.91
CA LEU A 85 -0.78 3.12 13.50
C LEU A 85 -1.81 2.02 13.15
N LEU A 86 -1.70 0.84 13.79
CA LEU A 86 -2.52 -0.33 13.45
C LEU A 86 -4.04 -0.07 13.54
N GLY A 87 -4.47 0.91 14.35
CA GLY A 87 -5.86 1.37 14.42
C GLY A 87 -6.27 2.28 13.25
N ASP A 88 -5.31 2.79 12.45
CA ASP A 88 -5.54 3.59 11.24
C ASP A 88 -5.10 2.77 10.02
N SER A 89 -5.98 1.87 9.60
CA SER A 89 -5.69 0.89 8.56
C SER A 89 -6.85 0.73 7.58
N PHE A 90 -6.54 0.21 6.40
CA PHE A 90 -7.49 -0.04 5.34
C PHE A 90 -7.33 -1.45 4.80
N TYR A 91 -8.44 -2.13 4.57
CA TYR A 91 -8.46 -3.39 3.84
C TYR A 91 -9.78 -3.54 3.08
N THR A 92 -9.70 -3.95 1.82
CA THR A 92 -10.88 -4.32 1.05
C THR A 92 -10.53 -5.41 0.03
N LEU A 93 -11.47 -6.32 -0.21
CA LEU A 93 -11.50 -7.09 -1.45
C LEU A 93 -11.98 -6.19 -2.58
N VAL A 94 -11.67 -6.55 -3.82
CA VAL A 94 -12.09 -5.83 -5.02
C VAL A 94 -12.61 -6.83 -6.04
N ASN A 95 -13.77 -6.55 -6.62
CA ASN A 95 -14.29 -7.36 -7.73
C ASN A 95 -13.46 -7.07 -8.99
N PRO A 96 -12.67 -8.05 -9.49
CA PRO A 96 -11.82 -7.84 -10.66
C PRO A 96 -12.59 -7.86 -11.99
N SER A 97 -13.89 -8.18 -11.97
CA SER A 97 -14.74 -8.39 -13.17
C SER A 97 -14.14 -9.42 -14.14
N ARG A 98 -13.37 -10.39 -13.62
CA ARG A 98 -12.78 -11.51 -14.35
C ARG A 98 -12.48 -12.65 -13.40
N ALA A 99 -12.31 -13.86 -13.92
CA ALA A 99 -11.92 -15.01 -13.13
C ALA A 99 -10.49 -14.85 -12.56
N ILE A 100 -10.31 -15.26 -11.32
CA ILE A 100 -9.00 -15.29 -10.65
C ILE A 100 -8.25 -16.55 -11.11
N PRO A 101 -7.03 -16.43 -11.65
CA PRO A 101 -6.26 -17.59 -12.08
C PRO A 101 -6.01 -18.58 -10.94
N PRO A 102 -6.02 -19.92 -11.22
CA PRO A 102 -5.86 -20.95 -10.18
C PRO A 102 -4.62 -20.78 -9.31
N HIS A 103 -3.48 -20.41 -9.90
CA HIS A 103 -2.23 -20.18 -9.16
C HIS A 103 -2.33 -18.96 -8.21
N ILE A 104 -3.06 -17.90 -8.58
CA ILE A 104 -3.31 -16.73 -7.73
C ILE A 104 -4.24 -17.12 -6.58
N ARG A 105 -5.30 -17.92 -6.85
CA ARG A 105 -6.16 -18.45 -5.77
C ARG A 105 -5.38 -19.27 -4.76
N SER A 106 -4.48 -20.13 -5.24
CA SER A 106 -3.60 -20.92 -4.37
C SER A 106 -2.64 -20.07 -3.55
N LEU A 107 -2.14 -18.97 -4.13
CA LEU A 107 -1.17 -18.07 -3.52
C LEU A 107 -1.81 -17.19 -2.45
N THR A 108 -2.91 -16.53 -2.78
CA THR A 108 -3.56 -15.51 -1.93
C THR A 108 -4.66 -16.09 -1.04
N GLY A 109 -5.23 -17.22 -1.45
CA GLY A 109 -6.43 -17.79 -0.84
C GLY A 109 -7.71 -17.02 -1.18
N ILE A 110 -7.66 -16.05 -2.11
CA ILE A 110 -8.83 -15.29 -2.56
C ILE A 110 -9.50 -16.06 -3.71
N THR A 111 -10.80 -16.35 -3.56
CA THR A 111 -11.60 -17.07 -4.56
C THR A 111 -12.56 -16.13 -5.29
N ASP A 112 -13.08 -16.59 -6.44
CA ASP A 112 -14.07 -15.83 -7.21
C ASP A 112 -15.33 -15.52 -6.39
N ASP A 113 -15.77 -16.46 -5.55
CA ASP A 113 -16.94 -16.25 -4.67
C ASP A 113 -16.70 -15.16 -3.61
N MET A 114 -15.45 -15.04 -3.12
CA MET A 114 -15.12 -14.02 -2.13
C MET A 114 -15.16 -12.60 -2.69
N VAL A 115 -14.92 -12.44 -4.00
CA VAL A 115 -14.88 -11.13 -4.66
C VAL A 115 -16.13 -10.84 -5.47
N ALA A 116 -17.08 -11.77 -5.56
CA ALA A 116 -18.30 -11.60 -6.35
C ALA A 116 -19.12 -10.36 -5.93
N ASP A 117 -19.29 -10.20 -4.60
CA ASP A 117 -20.01 -9.07 -4.00
C ASP A 117 -19.08 -7.96 -3.46
N ALA A 118 -17.78 -8.03 -3.78
CA ALA A 118 -16.84 -7.00 -3.39
C ALA A 118 -17.04 -5.72 -4.21
N PRO A 119 -16.66 -4.55 -3.67
CA PRO A 119 -16.79 -3.29 -4.38
C PRO A 119 -16.04 -3.33 -5.73
N PRO A 120 -16.57 -2.67 -6.77
CA PRO A 120 -15.87 -2.50 -8.03
C PRO A 120 -14.63 -1.60 -7.83
N LEU A 121 -13.68 -1.69 -8.77
CA LEU A 121 -12.39 -0.98 -8.69
C LEU A 121 -12.55 0.53 -8.46
N LEU A 122 -13.53 1.18 -9.07
CA LEU A 122 -13.79 2.62 -8.91
C LEU A 122 -14.07 2.98 -7.45
N GLU A 123 -14.95 2.24 -6.80
CA GLU A 123 -15.33 2.46 -5.41
C GLU A 123 -14.16 2.12 -4.47
N ALA A 124 -13.50 0.99 -4.70
CA ALA A 124 -12.34 0.58 -3.90
C ALA A 124 -11.22 1.63 -3.94
N LEU A 125 -10.87 2.16 -5.12
CA LEU A 125 -9.89 3.23 -5.28
C LEU A 125 -10.34 4.53 -4.59
N SER A 126 -11.62 4.89 -4.71
CA SER A 126 -12.15 6.09 -4.06
C SER A 126 -11.98 6.01 -2.54
N ARG A 127 -12.40 4.89 -1.93
CA ARG A 127 -12.25 4.63 -0.50
C ARG A 127 -10.78 4.57 -0.06
N PHE A 128 -9.94 3.91 -0.86
CA PHE A 128 -8.50 3.84 -0.60
C PHE A 128 -7.86 5.22 -0.58
N PHE A 129 -8.12 6.07 -1.58
CA PHE A 129 -7.55 7.41 -1.60
C PHE A 129 -8.15 8.36 -0.57
N GLN A 130 -9.39 8.12 -0.10
CA GLN A 130 -9.93 8.82 1.07
C GLN A 130 -9.14 8.47 2.34
N PHE A 131 -8.78 7.20 2.50
CA PHE A 131 -7.92 6.75 3.59
C PHE A 131 -6.50 7.33 3.47
N VAL A 132 -5.91 7.33 2.28
CA VAL A 132 -4.54 7.84 2.03
C VAL A 132 -4.44 9.34 2.29
N GLY A 133 -5.42 10.13 1.83
CA GLY A 133 -5.34 11.59 1.86
C GLY A 133 -4.16 12.11 1.05
N ASP A 134 -3.41 13.05 1.61
CA ASP A 134 -2.22 13.65 1.00
C ASP A 134 -0.91 12.94 1.39
N ARG A 135 -0.99 11.87 2.19
CA ARG A 135 0.18 11.15 2.68
C ARG A 135 0.91 10.43 1.55
N PRO A 136 2.26 10.46 1.50
CA PRO A 136 3.02 9.61 0.60
C PRO A 136 2.70 8.13 0.84
N LEU A 137 2.76 7.34 -0.22
CA LEU A 137 2.66 5.89 -0.15
C LEU A 137 4.04 5.26 0.01
N VAL A 138 4.11 4.15 0.72
CA VAL A 138 5.28 3.28 0.82
C VAL A 138 4.86 1.89 0.38
N ALA A 139 5.68 1.21 -0.41
CA ALA A 139 5.49 -0.19 -0.74
C ALA A 139 6.83 -0.92 -0.84
N HIS A 140 6.80 -2.24 -0.73
CA HIS A 140 7.98 -3.06 -0.96
C HIS A 140 8.04 -3.47 -2.43
N HIS A 141 9.16 -3.11 -3.13
CA HIS A 141 9.25 -3.22 -4.59
C HIS A 141 8.10 -2.46 -5.30
N SER A 142 7.92 -1.21 -4.94
CA SER A 142 6.78 -0.32 -5.19
C SER A 142 6.34 -0.17 -6.65
N ARG A 143 7.07 -0.71 -7.61
CA ARG A 143 6.73 -0.64 -9.03
C ARG A 143 5.39 -1.33 -9.32
N HIS A 144 5.14 -2.49 -8.70
CA HIS A 144 3.90 -3.26 -8.88
C HIS A 144 2.68 -2.42 -8.47
N GLU A 145 2.66 -1.92 -7.23
CA GLU A 145 1.57 -1.12 -6.70
C GLU A 145 1.35 0.15 -7.53
N ARG A 146 2.46 0.82 -7.90
CA ARG A 146 2.42 2.02 -8.74
C ARG A 146 1.74 1.76 -10.09
N GLU A 147 2.09 0.67 -10.77
CA GLU A 147 1.54 0.34 -12.08
C GLU A 147 0.05 -0.01 -12.00
N PHE A 148 -0.37 -0.76 -10.97
CA PHE A 148 -1.79 -1.09 -10.77
C PHE A 148 -2.62 0.12 -10.35
N LEU A 149 -2.14 0.96 -9.43
CA LEU A 149 -2.82 2.20 -9.04
C LEU A 149 -2.91 3.18 -10.21
N ARG A 150 -1.84 3.34 -11.00
CA ARG A 150 -1.81 4.17 -12.22
C ARG A 150 -2.86 3.69 -13.24
N SER A 151 -2.83 2.40 -13.57
CA SER A 151 -3.75 1.81 -14.54
C SER A 151 -5.19 1.88 -14.05
N GLY A 152 -5.43 1.59 -12.75
CA GLY A 152 -6.74 1.66 -12.13
C GLY A 152 -7.34 3.06 -12.17
N LEU A 153 -6.60 4.08 -11.77
CA LEU A 153 -7.04 5.48 -11.84
C LEU A 153 -7.34 5.92 -13.26
N TRP A 154 -6.49 5.53 -14.22
CA TRP A 154 -6.73 5.86 -15.61
C TRP A 154 -7.99 5.19 -16.16
N LYS A 155 -8.19 3.90 -15.87
CA LYS A 155 -9.38 3.15 -16.32
C LYS A 155 -10.67 3.71 -15.76
N THR A 156 -10.68 4.08 -14.47
CA THR A 156 -11.91 4.47 -13.75
C THR A 156 -12.23 5.96 -13.86
N SER A 157 -11.24 6.83 -13.75
CA SER A 157 -11.46 8.29 -13.64
C SER A 157 -10.77 9.12 -14.72
N ARG A 158 -9.95 8.51 -15.59
CA ARG A 158 -9.09 9.18 -16.59
C ARG A 158 -8.14 10.19 -15.96
N ARG A 159 -7.62 9.87 -14.76
CA ARG A 159 -6.66 10.71 -14.04
C ARG A 159 -5.30 10.03 -13.93
N PRO A 160 -4.22 10.80 -13.97
CA PRO A 160 -2.89 10.26 -13.70
C PRO A 160 -2.75 9.94 -12.21
N PHE A 161 -1.90 8.96 -11.89
CA PHE A 161 -1.45 8.70 -10.54
C PHE A 161 -0.37 9.72 -10.16
N THR A 162 -0.64 10.59 -9.19
CA THR A 162 0.22 11.71 -8.80
C THR A 162 0.78 11.59 -7.38
N HIS A 163 0.30 10.62 -6.59
CA HIS A 163 0.82 10.39 -5.25
C HIS A 163 2.30 10.00 -5.29
N ARG A 164 3.05 10.55 -4.32
CA ARG A 164 4.43 10.13 -4.12
C ARG A 164 4.41 8.68 -3.64
N MET A 165 5.19 7.82 -4.30
CA MET A 165 5.38 6.42 -3.94
C MET A 165 6.85 6.21 -3.58
N LEU A 166 7.10 5.79 -2.35
CA LEU A 166 8.40 5.43 -1.80
C LEU A 166 8.57 3.91 -1.87
N ASP A 167 9.80 3.46 -2.06
CA ASP A 167 10.12 2.04 -2.04
C ASP A 167 10.93 1.72 -0.79
N THR A 168 10.57 0.69 -0.04
CA THR A 168 11.36 0.25 1.12
C THR A 168 12.80 -0.05 0.72
N MET A 169 13.03 -0.52 -0.51
CA MET A 169 14.35 -0.81 -1.05
C MET A 169 15.26 0.44 -1.15
N LEU A 170 14.70 1.66 -1.13
CA LEU A 170 15.48 2.89 -1.10
C LEU A 170 16.40 2.94 0.13
N LEU A 171 15.81 2.78 1.32
CA LEU A 171 16.56 2.78 2.58
C LEU A 171 17.42 1.53 2.74
N ILE A 172 16.91 0.38 2.30
CA ILE A 172 17.62 -0.90 2.41
C ILE A 172 18.93 -0.85 1.62
N ARG A 173 18.91 -0.40 0.38
CA ARG A 173 20.09 -0.29 -0.47
C ARG A 173 21.09 0.76 0.02
N LEU A 174 20.61 1.86 0.59
CA LEU A 174 21.48 2.90 1.15
C LEU A 174 22.20 2.41 2.41
N LEU A 175 21.50 1.69 3.29
CA LEU A 175 21.94 1.45 4.67
C LEU A 175 22.47 0.04 4.90
N SER A 176 22.32 -0.88 3.95
CA SER A 176 22.78 -2.25 4.05
C SER A 176 22.99 -2.89 2.69
N ASN A 177 23.81 -3.95 2.65
CA ASN A 177 23.80 -4.83 1.49
C ASN A 177 22.48 -5.62 1.46
N PRO A 178 21.75 -5.64 0.34
CA PRO A 178 20.53 -6.40 0.24
C PRO A 178 20.76 -7.88 0.56
N ILE A 179 19.92 -8.44 1.44
CA ILE A 179 19.98 -9.85 1.80
C ILE A 179 19.21 -10.63 0.73
N GLY A 180 19.86 -11.61 0.13
CA GLY A 180 19.27 -12.45 -0.90
C GLY A 180 18.82 -11.64 -2.12
N ASN A 181 17.61 -11.93 -2.62
CA ASN A 181 16.98 -11.22 -3.75
C ASN A 181 16.21 -9.95 -3.32
N GLY A 182 16.28 -9.59 -2.04
CA GLY A 182 15.54 -8.45 -1.48
C GLY A 182 14.04 -8.70 -1.34
N SER A 183 13.56 -9.95 -1.37
CA SER A 183 12.14 -10.25 -1.17
C SER A 183 11.69 -9.91 0.25
N LEU A 184 10.41 -9.58 0.41
CA LEU A 184 9.82 -9.27 1.71
C LEU A 184 10.08 -10.40 2.72
N ASP A 185 9.93 -11.66 2.28
CA ASP A 185 10.16 -12.83 3.14
C ASP A 185 11.61 -12.91 3.64
N ALA A 186 12.59 -12.77 2.73
CA ALA A 186 14.00 -12.86 3.10
C ALA A 186 14.41 -11.73 4.05
N LEU A 187 13.91 -10.50 3.80
CA LEU A 187 14.21 -9.35 4.63
C LEU A 187 13.51 -9.43 5.98
N CYS A 188 12.24 -9.83 6.02
CA CYS A 188 11.51 -10.03 7.28
C CYS A 188 12.15 -11.13 8.13
N ALA A 189 12.53 -12.25 7.53
CA ALA A 189 13.26 -13.32 8.23
C ALA A 189 14.60 -12.84 8.82
N ALA A 190 15.37 -12.07 8.04
CA ALA A 190 16.65 -11.52 8.48
C ALA A 190 16.55 -10.48 9.61
N HIS A 191 15.37 -9.91 9.79
CA HIS A 191 15.10 -8.88 10.80
C HIS A 191 14.14 -9.35 11.91
N ASP A 192 13.84 -10.66 12.00
CA ASP A 192 12.90 -11.24 12.96
C ASP A 192 11.53 -10.57 12.94
N ILE A 193 11.03 -10.22 11.74
CA ILE A 193 9.71 -9.63 11.53
C ILE A 193 8.73 -10.77 11.21
N PRO A 194 7.77 -11.07 12.10
CA PRO A 194 6.77 -12.09 11.83
C PRO A 194 5.76 -11.59 10.79
N ILE A 195 5.47 -12.41 9.78
CA ILE A 195 4.35 -12.18 8.86
C ILE A 195 3.21 -13.11 9.26
N SER A 196 2.10 -12.56 9.71
CA SER A 196 0.99 -13.35 10.24
C SER A 196 0.31 -14.21 9.15
N ARG A 197 0.25 -13.69 7.92
CA ARG A 197 -0.27 -14.39 6.74
C ARG A 197 0.34 -13.76 5.48
N ARG A 198 1.20 -14.54 4.76
CA ARG A 198 1.75 -14.11 3.46
C ARG A 198 0.65 -14.10 2.40
N HIS A 199 0.84 -13.23 1.41
CA HIS A 199 -0.09 -13.00 0.31
C HIS A 199 -1.49 -12.63 0.82
N HIS A 200 -1.51 -11.79 1.86
CA HIS A 200 -2.67 -11.08 2.33
C HIS A 200 -2.31 -9.60 2.42
N ALA A 201 -2.85 -8.78 1.55
CA ALA A 201 -2.44 -7.40 1.34
C ALA A 201 -2.25 -6.58 2.63
N TYR A 202 -3.14 -6.70 3.62
CA TYR A 202 -2.96 -6.00 4.90
C TYR A 202 -1.76 -6.55 5.71
N CYS A 203 -1.60 -7.86 5.78
CA CYS A 203 -0.50 -8.46 6.55
C CYS A 203 0.86 -8.15 5.92
N ASP A 204 0.93 -8.12 4.59
CA ASP A 204 2.15 -7.79 3.86
C ASP A 204 2.45 -6.30 3.95
N ALA A 205 1.43 -5.41 3.93
CA ALA A 205 1.60 -3.99 4.21
C ALA A 205 2.15 -3.73 5.63
N VAL A 206 1.65 -4.45 6.66
CA VAL A 206 2.16 -4.34 8.04
C VAL A 206 3.61 -4.82 8.12
N ALA A 207 3.96 -5.93 7.46
CA ALA A 207 5.33 -6.44 7.43
C ALA A 207 6.28 -5.45 6.72
N ALA A 208 5.88 -4.93 5.56
CA ALA A 208 6.64 -3.90 4.84
C ALA A 208 6.80 -2.61 5.66
N GLY A 209 5.75 -2.20 6.39
CA GLY A 209 5.80 -1.05 7.30
C GLY A 209 6.75 -1.27 8.48
N THR A 210 6.75 -2.48 9.05
CA THR A 210 7.68 -2.82 10.14
C THR A 210 9.13 -2.82 9.64
N LEU A 211 9.36 -3.32 8.42
CA LEU A 211 10.66 -3.26 7.77
C LEU A 211 11.09 -1.81 7.52
N TRP A 212 10.19 -0.97 6.99
CA TRP A 212 10.41 0.46 6.78
C TRP A 212 10.78 1.17 8.07
N ALA A 213 10.07 0.92 9.18
CA ALA A 213 10.35 1.47 10.50
C ALA A 213 11.78 1.17 10.98
N LYS A 214 12.21 -0.10 10.88
CA LYS A 214 13.57 -0.50 11.25
C LYS A 214 14.64 0.27 10.46
N TYR A 215 14.43 0.46 9.18
CA TYR A 215 15.35 1.19 8.32
C TYR A 215 15.29 2.70 8.50
N LEU A 216 14.13 3.28 8.89
CA LEU A 216 14.06 4.69 9.32
C LEU A 216 14.89 4.93 10.58
N VAL A 217 14.76 4.09 11.59
CA VAL A 217 15.59 4.17 12.82
C VAL A 217 17.08 4.07 12.48
N LYS A 218 17.44 3.14 11.59
CA LYS A 218 18.83 3.00 11.13
C LYS A 218 19.31 4.24 10.36
N ALA A 219 18.48 4.83 9.50
CA ALA A 219 18.81 6.07 8.80
C ALA A 219 19.07 7.22 9.79
N GLN A 220 18.20 7.39 10.77
CA GLN A 220 18.34 8.41 11.81
C GLN A 220 19.63 8.21 12.62
N SER A 221 19.97 6.97 13.00
CA SER A 221 21.22 6.67 13.71
C SER A 221 22.48 6.97 12.90
N GLN A 222 22.37 7.02 11.56
CA GLN A 222 23.44 7.42 10.64
C GLN A 222 23.43 8.92 10.30
N GLY A 223 22.55 9.71 10.93
CA GLY A 223 22.50 11.17 10.80
C GLY A 223 21.55 11.69 9.72
N PHE A 224 20.79 10.82 9.02
CA PHE A 224 19.76 11.28 8.09
C PHE A 224 18.58 11.84 8.87
N THR A 225 18.19 13.07 8.60
CA THR A 225 17.09 13.74 9.29
C THR A 225 15.81 13.81 8.50
N ASN A 226 15.88 13.71 7.15
CA ASN A 226 14.75 13.80 6.25
C ASN A 226 14.99 13.00 4.95
N LEU A 227 13.92 12.83 4.13
CA LEU A 227 14.03 12.08 2.88
C LEU A 227 14.88 12.77 1.82
N ARG A 228 15.04 14.10 1.86
CA ARG A 228 15.90 14.82 0.91
C ARG A 228 17.34 14.34 1.03
N GLN A 229 17.86 14.27 2.24
CA GLN A 229 19.22 13.75 2.51
C GLN A 229 19.37 12.30 2.05
N VAL A 230 18.34 11.46 2.27
CA VAL A 230 18.33 10.07 1.78
C VAL A 230 18.45 10.03 0.25
N TYR A 231 17.67 10.86 -0.46
CA TYR A 231 17.74 10.90 -1.92
C TYR A 231 19.06 11.43 -2.46
N GLU A 232 19.66 12.40 -1.78
CA GLU A 232 20.97 12.94 -2.16
C GLU A 232 22.08 11.90 -2.00
N ALA A 233 21.96 11.03 -1.00
CA ALA A 233 22.95 9.98 -0.73
C ALA A 233 22.85 8.78 -1.69
N VAL A 234 21.73 8.58 -2.41
CA VAL A 234 21.56 7.47 -3.38
C VAL A 234 21.74 7.90 -4.83
N ARG A 235 22.07 9.18 -5.09
CA ARG A 235 22.40 9.71 -6.43
C ARG A 235 23.85 9.42 -6.78
#